data_85bc03cf729ac7bfe1af66eac0bf53b8
#
_entry.id   85bc03cf729ac7bfe1af66eac0bf53b8
#
_cell.length_a   1.000
_cell.length_b   1.000
_cell.length_c   1.000
_cell.angle_alpha   90.00
_cell.angle_beta   90.00
_cell.angle_gamma   90.00
#
_symmetry.space_group_name_H-M   'P 1'
#
loop_
_entity.id
_entity.type
_entity.pdbx_description
1 polymer ?
#
loop_
_entity_poly.entity_id
_entity_poly.type
_entity_poly.pdbx_seq_one_letter_code
_entity_poly.pdbx_strand_id
1 'polypeptide(L)'
;MVIPKKVNAAEIIPVNISVKYGQTEGRKIFDMINEMRTDSFDAWCWNEDNETKTRYDNLNELAYDYDLERIATKRAAELALLFDHGRPNGESFFSIYEEEGITYRAAGENIAMGYRTAEAVNAAWREDGEPYNGQGHRRNMLNPKFNCVGIGHVYLDGCHYWVEEFAYRTSVNTTETTANDSEQTMSLSVPKSKVTGLKVAFDKTSYSLRTGESTEVKLTAKLTVFGSDTIVTDLPAISVNDPSIATYSNGKITGVAEGSTTLTASLYGLTAADMPTINVYRCEHHWDQGEIITEATCTEEGEKKFTCSICGDEKTEKVSATGHQHTEIRNKKEATCKETGYSGDTWCKDCGKKILSGQTIAKTENHSWDAGKVTTKATCTEEGEKTFTCSICGDEKTEKVSATGHQH
;
A
#
# COMPACT_ATOMS: atom_id res chain seq x y z
N MET A 1 60.95 -17.59 7.80
CA MET A 1 59.73 -18.00 8.50
C MET A 1 58.54 -17.46 7.71
N VAL A 2 57.92 -18.32 6.89
CA VAL A 2 56.73 -17.92 6.09
C VAL A 2 55.52 -18.05 6.99
N ILE A 3 54.93 -16.93 7.39
CA ILE A 3 53.67 -16.91 8.14
C ILE A 3 52.61 -17.40 7.17
N PRO A 4 51.88 -18.51 7.44
CA PRO A 4 50.79 -18.96 6.61
C PRO A 4 49.71 -17.85 6.61
N LYS A 5 49.32 -17.36 5.42
CA LYS A 5 48.18 -16.48 5.23
C LYS A 5 46.97 -17.22 5.83
N LYS A 6 46.34 -16.65 6.88
CA LYS A 6 45.06 -17.10 7.37
C LYS A 6 44.10 -17.05 6.19
N VAL A 7 43.69 -18.18 5.69
CA VAL A 7 42.58 -18.28 4.74
C VAL A 7 41.36 -17.85 5.55
N ASN A 8 40.84 -16.66 5.29
CA ASN A 8 39.58 -16.26 5.90
C ASN A 8 38.53 -17.29 5.47
N ALA A 9 37.84 -17.89 6.44
CA ALA A 9 36.68 -18.70 6.13
C ALA A 9 35.72 -17.89 5.25
N ALA A 10 35.15 -18.51 4.22
CA ALA A 10 34.21 -17.86 3.35
C ALA A 10 33.02 -17.34 4.19
N GLU A 11 32.61 -16.09 3.95
CA GLU A 11 31.40 -15.54 4.57
C GLU A 11 30.21 -16.34 4.06
N ILE A 12 29.48 -17.01 4.98
CA ILE A 12 28.27 -17.78 4.70
C ILE A 12 27.08 -16.89 4.99
N ILE A 13 26.12 -16.85 4.06
CA ILE A 13 24.85 -16.14 4.23
C ILE A 13 23.68 -17.12 4.12
N PRO A 14 22.56 -16.87 4.82
CA PRO A 14 21.33 -17.62 4.60
C PRO A 14 20.68 -17.14 3.30
N VAL A 15 20.25 -18.08 2.46
CA VAL A 15 19.40 -17.81 1.28
C VAL A 15 18.08 -18.52 1.55
N ASN A 16 17.00 -17.76 1.65
CA ASN A 16 15.69 -18.29 1.97
C ASN A 16 14.88 -18.52 0.68
N ILE A 17 14.47 -19.76 0.47
CA ILE A 17 13.65 -20.18 -0.67
C ILE A 17 12.32 -20.79 -0.21
N SER A 18 11.27 -20.64 -1.01
CA SER A 18 10.00 -21.37 -0.78
C SER A 18 9.99 -22.58 -1.68
N VAL A 19 9.87 -23.76 -1.10
CA VAL A 19 9.76 -25.04 -1.80
C VAL A 19 8.47 -25.74 -1.40
N LYS A 20 7.85 -26.43 -2.34
CA LYS A 20 6.74 -27.33 -2.00
C LYS A 20 7.30 -28.69 -1.62
N TYR A 21 6.99 -29.16 -0.43
CA TYR A 21 7.31 -30.52 0.00
C TYR A 21 6.45 -31.54 -0.75
N GLY A 22 6.95 -32.73 -0.91
CA GLY A 22 6.25 -33.86 -1.53
C GLY A 22 6.49 -35.16 -0.72
N GLN A 23 6.29 -35.11 0.60
CA GLN A 23 6.58 -36.25 1.47
C GLN A 23 5.69 -37.46 1.17
N THR A 24 4.42 -37.24 0.77
CA THR A 24 3.53 -38.34 0.35
C THR A 24 4.12 -39.12 -0.82
N GLU A 25 4.66 -38.44 -1.84
CA GLU A 25 5.31 -39.10 -2.97
C GLU A 25 6.65 -39.72 -2.56
N GLY A 26 7.46 -39.00 -1.75
CA GLY A 26 8.75 -39.50 -1.27
C GLY A 26 8.62 -40.83 -0.55
N ARG A 27 7.67 -40.94 0.36
CA ARG A 27 7.48 -42.16 1.19
C ARG A 27 7.12 -43.42 0.40
N LYS A 28 6.51 -43.29 -0.81
CA LYS A 28 6.24 -44.44 -1.66
C LYS A 28 7.50 -45.17 -2.12
N ILE A 29 8.64 -44.50 -2.20
CA ILE A 29 9.89 -45.07 -2.65
C ILE A 29 10.40 -46.11 -1.63
N PHE A 30 10.08 -45.94 -0.34
CA PHE A 30 10.49 -46.83 0.72
C PHE A 30 10.06 -48.28 0.48
N ASP A 31 8.79 -48.47 0.12
CA ASP A 31 8.27 -49.83 -0.16
C ASP A 31 8.97 -50.43 -1.40
N MET A 32 9.17 -49.61 -2.46
CA MET A 32 9.85 -50.06 -3.68
C MET A 32 11.31 -50.46 -3.43
N ILE A 33 12.04 -49.76 -2.54
CA ILE A 33 13.39 -50.15 -2.13
C ILE A 33 13.37 -51.50 -1.42
N ASN A 34 12.46 -51.71 -0.49
CA ASN A 34 12.37 -52.93 0.29
C ASN A 34 11.90 -54.14 -0.54
N GLU A 35 10.97 -53.94 -1.49
CA GLU A 35 10.62 -54.94 -2.49
C GLU A 35 11.87 -55.39 -3.28
N MET A 36 12.68 -54.47 -3.79
CA MET A 36 13.92 -54.78 -4.49
C MET A 36 14.94 -55.52 -3.60
N ARG A 37 15.08 -55.11 -2.34
CA ARG A 37 16.05 -55.71 -1.41
C ARG A 37 15.68 -57.11 -1.03
N THR A 38 14.42 -57.44 -0.95
CA THR A 38 13.92 -58.77 -0.49
C THR A 38 13.64 -59.73 -1.63
N ASP A 39 13.60 -59.26 -2.87
CA ASP A 39 13.50 -60.14 -4.05
C ASP A 39 14.89 -60.61 -4.50
N SER A 40 15.21 -61.87 -4.27
CA SER A 40 16.51 -62.48 -4.63
C SER A 40 16.77 -62.48 -6.15
N PHE A 41 15.77 -62.30 -6.98
CA PHE A 41 15.93 -62.18 -8.45
C PHE A 41 16.34 -60.74 -8.81
N ASP A 42 15.94 -59.76 -8.04
CA ASP A 42 16.16 -58.34 -8.30
C ASP A 42 17.32 -57.76 -7.46
N ALA A 43 17.62 -58.33 -6.30
CA ALA A 43 18.72 -57.88 -5.46
C ALA A 43 20.09 -58.29 -6.04
N TRP A 44 20.57 -57.61 -7.04
CA TRP A 44 21.87 -57.85 -7.66
C TRP A 44 22.55 -56.58 -8.13
N CYS A 45 23.89 -56.60 -8.21
CA CYS A 45 24.70 -55.57 -8.91
C CYS A 45 25.70 -56.22 -9.83
N TRP A 46 26.10 -55.52 -10.92
CA TRP A 46 27.24 -55.94 -11.71
C TRP A 46 28.54 -55.83 -10.89
N ASN A 47 29.44 -56.77 -11.15
CA ASN A 47 30.83 -56.67 -10.72
C ASN A 47 31.61 -55.84 -11.72
N GLU A 48 32.82 -55.43 -11.38
CA GLU A 48 33.70 -54.57 -12.24
C GLU A 48 33.95 -55.17 -13.62
N ASP A 49 33.85 -56.50 -13.76
CA ASP A 49 34.01 -57.18 -15.05
C ASP A 49 32.83 -56.98 -16.01
N ASN A 50 31.70 -56.46 -15.58
CA ASN A 50 30.42 -56.34 -16.29
C ASN A 50 29.88 -57.67 -16.91
N GLU A 51 30.43 -58.81 -16.46
CA GLU A 51 30.02 -60.15 -16.91
C GLU A 51 29.38 -60.93 -15.80
N THR A 52 29.81 -60.74 -14.56
CA THR A 52 29.34 -61.43 -13.37
C THR A 52 28.54 -60.48 -12.49
N LYS A 53 27.60 -61.06 -11.71
CA LYS A 53 26.74 -60.29 -10.78
C LYS A 53 26.97 -60.78 -9.33
N THR A 54 27.12 -59.81 -8.43
CA THR A 54 26.91 -60.06 -7.02
C THR A 54 25.43 -60.08 -6.75
N ARG A 55 24.90 -61.20 -6.21
CA ARG A 55 23.51 -61.38 -5.75
C ARG A 55 23.43 -61.32 -4.26
N TYR A 56 22.35 -60.78 -3.78
CA TYR A 56 22.07 -60.65 -2.34
C TYR A 56 20.84 -61.51 -2.01
N ASP A 57 21.04 -62.68 -1.50
CA ASP A 57 19.95 -63.64 -1.27
C ASP A 57 19.17 -63.42 0.04
N ASN A 58 19.62 -62.57 0.95
CA ASN A 58 19.01 -62.34 2.26
C ASN A 58 19.29 -60.91 2.77
N LEU A 59 19.00 -59.87 2.02
CA LEU A 59 19.06 -58.51 2.55
C LEU A 59 17.87 -58.29 3.49
N ASN A 60 18.14 -57.68 4.61
CA ASN A 60 17.08 -57.21 5.48
C ASN A 60 16.41 -55.98 4.86
N GLU A 61 15.11 -55.81 5.13
CA GLU A 61 14.42 -54.55 4.87
C GLU A 61 15.13 -53.41 5.64
N LEU A 62 15.09 -52.24 5.06
CA LEU A 62 15.47 -51.01 5.74
C LEU A 62 14.29 -50.55 6.60
N ALA A 63 14.56 -49.90 7.72
CA ALA A 63 13.55 -49.15 8.46
C ALA A 63 13.43 -47.75 7.87
N TYR A 64 12.19 -47.19 7.80
CA TYR A 64 12.01 -45.78 7.49
C TYR A 64 12.44 -44.96 8.69
N ASP A 65 13.31 -43.96 8.47
CA ASP A 65 13.85 -43.10 9.51
C ASP A 65 13.41 -41.65 9.29
N TYR A 66 12.52 -41.16 10.14
CA TYR A 66 11.97 -39.82 10.04
C TYR A 66 12.98 -38.68 10.31
N ASP A 67 14.09 -38.96 11.00
CA ASP A 67 15.20 -38.03 11.11
C ASP A 67 15.94 -37.91 9.76
N LEU A 68 16.16 -39.07 9.09
CA LEU A 68 16.75 -39.08 7.75
C LEU A 68 15.82 -38.44 6.70
N GLU A 69 14.48 -38.64 6.81
CA GLU A 69 13.53 -37.92 5.93
C GLU A 69 13.70 -36.41 6.06
N ARG A 70 13.88 -35.89 7.27
CA ARG A 70 14.08 -34.47 7.54
C ARG A 70 15.34 -33.93 6.87
N ILE A 71 16.47 -34.62 6.99
CA ILE A 71 17.72 -34.20 6.32
C ILE A 71 17.68 -34.43 4.83
N ALA A 72 17.07 -35.49 4.33
CA ALA A 72 16.87 -35.73 2.89
C ALA A 72 16.02 -34.63 2.25
N THR A 73 14.96 -34.16 2.95
CA THR A 73 14.14 -33.05 2.48
C THR A 73 14.95 -31.74 2.40
N LYS A 74 15.81 -31.46 3.39
CA LYS A 74 16.72 -30.30 3.36
C LYS A 74 17.73 -30.42 2.23
N ARG A 75 18.31 -31.61 2.03
CA ARG A 75 19.21 -31.88 0.90
C ARG A 75 18.51 -31.71 -0.44
N ALA A 76 17.27 -32.17 -0.60
CA ALA A 76 16.49 -31.98 -1.80
C ALA A 76 16.28 -30.46 -2.13
N ALA A 77 16.09 -29.62 -1.10
CA ALA A 77 16.05 -28.18 -1.29
C ALA A 77 17.42 -27.57 -1.63
N GLU A 78 18.51 -28.09 -1.04
CA GLU A 78 19.87 -27.69 -1.39
C GLU A 78 20.21 -28.01 -2.85
N LEU A 79 19.72 -29.15 -3.39
CA LEU A 79 19.90 -29.53 -4.80
C LEU A 79 19.26 -28.52 -5.76
N ALA A 80 18.19 -27.81 -5.34
CA ALA A 80 17.58 -26.76 -6.16
C ALA A 80 18.51 -25.54 -6.35
N LEU A 81 19.48 -25.32 -5.45
CA LEU A 81 20.52 -24.31 -5.61
C LEU A 81 21.78 -24.86 -6.28
N LEU A 82 22.15 -26.07 -5.94
CA LEU A 82 23.36 -26.75 -6.45
C LEU A 82 23.10 -28.25 -6.55
N PHE A 83 22.93 -28.76 -7.78
CA PHE A 83 22.75 -30.19 -8.02
C PHE A 83 24.10 -30.91 -7.98
N ASP A 84 24.51 -31.26 -6.78
CA ASP A 84 25.78 -31.93 -6.47
C ASP A 84 25.68 -32.70 -5.15
N HIS A 85 26.51 -33.74 -4.96
CA HIS A 85 26.66 -34.39 -3.66
C HIS A 85 27.32 -33.47 -2.62
N GLY A 86 28.12 -32.49 -3.04
CA GLY A 86 28.57 -31.39 -2.19
C GLY A 86 27.44 -30.45 -1.85
N ARG A 87 27.42 -29.95 -0.62
CA ARG A 87 26.39 -29.01 -0.15
C ARG A 87 26.68 -27.58 -0.66
N PRO A 88 25.67 -26.74 -0.79
CA PRO A 88 25.85 -25.33 -1.19
C PRO A 88 26.83 -24.56 -0.31
N ASN A 89 26.94 -24.89 0.99
CA ASN A 89 27.89 -24.26 1.93
C ASN A 89 29.36 -24.64 1.65
N GLY A 90 29.61 -25.56 0.71
CA GLY A 90 30.94 -26.06 0.34
C GLY A 90 31.40 -27.29 1.12
N GLU A 91 30.57 -27.84 1.98
CA GLU A 91 30.84 -29.05 2.75
C GLU A 91 30.34 -30.30 2.00
N SER A 92 30.79 -31.49 2.46
CA SER A 92 30.26 -32.77 2.02
C SER A 92 28.83 -32.98 2.51
N PHE A 93 28.02 -33.79 1.79
CA PHE A 93 26.69 -34.17 2.26
C PHE A 93 26.69 -34.77 3.66
N PHE A 94 27.74 -35.48 4.07
CA PHE A 94 27.88 -36.02 5.41
C PHE A 94 27.76 -34.99 6.55
N SER A 95 28.10 -33.71 6.26
CA SER A 95 28.02 -32.63 7.26
C SER A 95 26.60 -32.33 7.72
N ILE A 96 25.57 -32.71 6.94
CA ILE A 96 24.17 -32.51 7.35
C ILE A 96 23.78 -33.38 8.53
N TYR A 97 24.36 -34.58 8.64
CA TYR A 97 24.12 -35.47 9.78
C TYR A 97 24.66 -34.86 11.09
N GLU A 98 25.87 -34.26 11.01
CA GLU A 98 26.49 -33.58 12.15
C GLU A 98 25.71 -32.33 12.53
N GLU A 99 25.34 -31.51 11.53
CA GLU A 99 24.55 -30.28 11.71
C GLU A 99 23.22 -30.56 12.42
N GLU A 100 22.56 -31.67 12.10
CA GLU A 100 21.26 -32.07 12.64
C GLU A 100 21.36 -33.02 13.84
N GLY A 101 22.60 -33.27 14.34
CA GLY A 101 22.84 -34.09 15.52
C GLY A 101 22.57 -35.58 15.32
N ILE A 102 22.61 -36.07 14.08
CA ILE A 102 22.33 -37.46 13.73
C ILE A 102 23.63 -38.27 13.75
N THR A 103 23.65 -39.30 14.56
CA THR A 103 24.78 -40.22 14.63
C THR A 103 24.59 -41.43 13.71
N TYR A 104 25.64 -41.80 12.98
CA TYR A 104 25.65 -42.93 12.06
C TYR A 104 27.01 -43.64 12.08
N ARG A 105 27.07 -44.85 11.55
CA ARG A 105 28.32 -45.64 11.38
C ARG A 105 28.67 -45.75 9.88
N ALA A 106 27.67 -45.76 9.02
CA ALA A 106 27.80 -45.76 7.57
C ALA A 106 26.66 -44.86 7.03
N ALA A 107 26.90 -44.15 5.94
CA ALA A 107 25.89 -43.39 5.24
C ALA A 107 26.14 -43.38 3.75
N GLY A 108 25.09 -43.10 2.97
CA GLY A 108 25.13 -42.97 1.51
C GLY A 108 23.96 -42.12 1.03
N GLU A 109 24.18 -41.42 -0.06
CA GLU A 109 23.18 -40.50 -0.66
C GLU A 109 22.92 -40.88 -2.12
N ASN A 110 21.66 -40.93 -2.51
CA ASN A 110 21.25 -40.91 -3.91
C ASN A 110 20.51 -39.59 -4.18
N ILE A 111 20.82 -38.94 -5.33
CA ILE A 111 20.20 -37.69 -5.72
C ILE A 111 19.61 -37.79 -7.12
N ALA A 112 18.48 -37.14 -7.37
CA ALA A 112 17.90 -37.03 -8.69
C ALA A 112 17.11 -35.73 -8.86
N MET A 113 16.95 -35.30 -10.12
CA MET A 113 16.09 -34.16 -10.46
C MET A 113 15.27 -34.42 -11.74
N GLY A 114 14.12 -33.73 -11.85
CA GLY A 114 13.27 -33.74 -13.04
C GLY A 114 12.24 -34.85 -13.10
N TYR A 115 12.36 -35.90 -12.33
CA TYR A 115 11.37 -36.98 -12.27
C TYR A 115 10.11 -36.53 -11.51
N ARG A 116 8.93 -36.78 -12.10
CA ARG A 116 7.66 -36.24 -11.57
C ARG A 116 6.96 -37.15 -10.57
N THR A 117 7.32 -38.44 -10.52
CA THR A 117 6.70 -39.43 -9.63
C THR A 117 7.73 -40.30 -8.95
N ALA A 118 7.33 -40.89 -7.82
CA ALA A 118 8.14 -41.85 -7.07
C ALA A 118 8.58 -43.03 -7.91
N GLU A 119 7.68 -43.59 -8.73
CA GLU A 119 7.95 -44.73 -9.59
C GLU A 119 9.03 -44.39 -10.65
N ALA A 120 8.93 -43.17 -11.23
CA ALA A 120 9.86 -42.75 -12.28
C ALA A 120 11.29 -42.53 -11.73
N VAL A 121 11.44 -41.91 -10.54
CA VAL A 121 12.75 -41.69 -9.95
C VAL A 121 13.33 -43.00 -9.40
N ASN A 122 12.52 -43.84 -8.76
CA ASN A 122 12.96 -45.17 -8.30
C ASN A 122 13.44 -46.06 -9.48
N ALA A 123 12.69 -46.07 -10.59
CA ALA A 123 13.09 -46.77 -11.80
C ALA A 123 14.46 -46.27 -12.36
N ALA A 124 14.71 -44.97 -12.27
CA ALA A 124 16.01 -44.39 -12.67
C ALA A 124 17.13 -44.82 -11.73
N TRP A 125 16.91 -44.82 -10.39
CA TRP A 125 17.92 -45.24 -9.40
C TRP A 125 18.19 -46.73 -9.40
N ARG A 126 17.24 -47.54 -9.89
CA ARG A 126 17.47 -48.99 -10.04
C ARG A 126 18.61 -49.33 -11.00
N GLU A 127 18.85 -48.48 -12.02
CA GLU A 127 19.97 -48.63 -12.93
C GLU A 127 20.09 -50.07 -13.50
N ASP A 128 18.95 -50.70 -13.80
CA ASP A 128 18.88 -52.13 -14.21
C ASP A 128 19.65 -52.42 -15.50
N GLY A 129 19.68 -51.42 -16.43
CA GLY A 129 20.34 -51.52 -17.70
C GLY A 129 21.78 -50.97 -17.72
N GLU A 130 22.26 -50.45 -16.61
CA GLU A 130 23.55 -49.76 -16.55
C GLU A 130 24.70 -50.75 -16.25
N PRO A 131 25.90 -50.53 -16.76
CA PRO A 131 27.12 -51.29 -16.39
C PRO A 131 27.53 -50.92 -14.96
N TYR A 132 28.51 -51.64 -14.43
CA TYR A 132 29.02 -51.47 -13.04
C TYR A 132 29.23 -50.00 -12.65
N ASN A 133 29.90 -49.23 -13.52
CA ASN A 133 30.19 -47.83 -13.22
C ASN A 133 28.91 -46.95 -13.15
N GLY A 134 27.86 -47.35 -13.85
CA GLY A 134 26.54 -46.66 -13.85
C GLY A 134 25.60 -47.09 -12.73
N GLN A 135 25.95 -48.17 -11.93
CA GLN A 135 25.10 -48.71 -10.88
C GLN A 135 25.40 -48.12 -9.49
N GLY A 136 25.74 -46.86 -9.40
CA GLY A 136 26.05 -46.20 -8.14
C GLY A 136 24.86 -46.14 -7.18
N HIS A 137 23.71 -45.70 -7.68
CA HIS A 137 22.47 -45.58 -6.91
C HIS A 137 21.95 -46.96 -6.50
N ARG A 138 21.95 -47.93 -7.43
CA ARG A 138 21.53 -49.29 -7.16
C ARG A 138 22.36 -49.91 -6.03
N ARG A 139 23.69 -49.72 -6.04
CA ARG A 139 24.57 -50.22 -4.99
C ARG A 139 24.29 -49.64 -3.61
N ASN A 140 23.85 -48.37 -3.54
CA ASN A 140 23.40 -47.75 -2.29
C ASN A 140 22.10 -48.42 -1.83
N MET A 141 21.10 -48.58 -2.68
CA MET A 141 19.83 -49.21 -2.34
C MET A 141 20.02 -50.65 -1.85
N LEU A 142 20.97 -51.40 -2.39
CA LEU A 142 21.26 -52.79 -2.04
C LEU A 142 22.39 -52.94 -1.03
N ASN A 143 22.93 -51.85 -0.47
CA ASN A 143 24.06 -51.94 0.47
C ASN A 143 23.66 -52.65 1.76
N PRO A 144 24.35 -53.80 2.11
CA PRO A 144 24.05 -54.56 3.34
C PRO A 144 24.46 -53.83 4.60
N LYS A 145 25.25 -52.76 4.50
CA LYS A 145 25.71 -51.97 5.65
C LYS A 145 24.69 -51.00 6.15
N PHE A 146 23.63 -50.74 5.40
CA PHE A 146 22.57 -49.81 5.80
C PHE A 146 21.42 -50.54 6.46
N ASN A 147 20.80 -49.93 7.47
CA ASN A 147 19.62 -50.46 8.16
C ASN A 147 18.43 -49.50 8.16
N CYS A 148 18.61 -48.30 7.66
CA CYS A 148 17.51 -47.33 7.56
C CYS A 148 17.73 -46.38 6.36
N VAL A 149 16.62 -45.77 5.97
CA VAL A 149 16.55 -44.76 4.87
C VAL A 149 15.51 -43.70 5.21
N GLY A 150 15.80 -42.49 4.82
CA GLY A 150 14.81 -41.38 4.75
C GLY A 150 14.82 -40.78 3.35
N ILE A 151 13.65 -40.36 2.89
CA ILE A 151 13.47 -39.90 1.52
C ILE A 151 12.96 -38.47 1.52
N GLY A 152 13.68 -37.59 0.83
CA GLY A 152 13.33 -36.19 0.63
C GLY A 152 12.84 -35.94 -0.78
N HIS A 153 11.75 -35.21 -0.90
CA HIS A 153 11.24 -34.74 -2.17
C HIS A 153 10.75 -33.31 -2.03
N VAL A 154 11.23 -32.42 -2.89
CA VAL A 154 10.76 -31.05 -3.01
C VAL A 154 10.53 -30.67 -4.47
N TYR A 155 9.66 -29.71 -4.67
CA TYR A 155 9.37 -29.10 -5.95
C TYR A 155 9.64 -27.60 -5.88
N LEU A 156 10.39 -27.08 -6.86
CA LEU A 156 10.71 -25.66 -7.02
C LEU A 156 10.77 -25.30 -8.52
N ASP A 157 10.10 -24.21 -8.91
CA ASP A 157 10.16 -23.62 -10.27
C ASP A 157 9.98 -24.64 -11.42
N GLY A 158 9.06 -25.57 -11.27
CA GLY A 158 8.76 -26.57 -12.31
C GLY A 158 9.63 -27.84 -12.26
N CYS A 159 10.58 -27.92 -11.35
CA CYS A 159 11.48 -29.05 -11.21
C CYS A 159 11.29 -29.77 -9.87
N HIS A 160 11.38 -31.10 -9.92
CA HIS A 160 11.35 -31.99 -8.76
C HIS A 160 12.77 -32.39 -8.39
N TYR A 161 13.09 -32.36 -7.10
CA TYR A 161 14.38 -32.75 -6.54
C TYR A 161 14.14 -33.85 -5.51
N TRP A 162 14.95 -34.93 -5.63
CA TRP A 162 14.78 -36.14 -4.86
C TRP A 162 16.08 -36.54 -4.20
N VAL A 163 16.00 -37.01 -2.97
CA VAL A 163 17.14 -37.50 -2.20
C VAL A 163 16.74 -38.76 -1.40
N GLU A 164 17.57 -39.79 -1.46
CA GLU A 164 17.57 -40.92 -0.52
C GLU A 164 18.79 -40.79 0.38
N GLU A 165 18.56 -40.66 1.68
CA GLU A 165 19.60 -40.71 2.69
C GLU A 165 19.60 -42.06 3.36
N PHE A 166 20.62 -42.85 3.11
CA PHE A 166 20.80 -44.17 3.72
C PHE A 166 21.76 -44.09 4.91
N ALA A 167 21.51 -44.86 5.95
CA ALA A 167 22.45 -44.97 7.06
C ALA A 167 22.44 -46.33 7.75
N TYR A 168 23.52 -46.58 8.48
CA TYR A 168 23.50 -47.52 9.61
C TYR A 168 23.45 -46.73 10.92
N ARG A 169 22.31 -46.80 11.59
CA ARG A 169 22.07 -46.12 12.87
C ARG A 169 21.72 -47.11 13.97
N THR A 170 22.21 -46.88 15.19
CA THR A 170 21.82 -47.66 16.38
C THR A 170 20.54 -47.14 17.01
N SER A 171 20.14 -45.92 16.71
CA SER A 171 18.88 -45.29 17.12
C SER A 171 18.17 -44.77 15.90
N VAL A 172 17.25 -45.54 15.36
CA VAL A 172 16.40 -45.19 14.19
C VAL A 172 15.10 -44.56 14.69
N ASN A 173 14.74 -43.42 14.17
CA ASN A 173 13.48 -42.77 14.51
C ASN A 173 12.35 -43.29 13.58
N THR A 174 11.60 -44.26 14.06
CA THR A 174 10.46 -44.86 13.36
C THR A 174 9.12 -44.24 13.77
N THR A 175 9.12 -43.12 14.51
CA THR A 175 7.89 -42.45 14.91
C THR A 175 7.26 -41.79 13.72
N GLU A 176 6.20 -42.34 13.22
CA GLU A 176 5.48 -41.83 12.03
C GLU A 176 4.95 -40.43 12.27
N THR A 177 5.17 -39.57 11.29
CA THR A 177 4.62 -38.20 11.22
C THR A 177 3.64 -38.10 10.07
N THR A 178 2.69 -37.17 10.17
CA THR A 178 1.84 -36.84 9.02
C THR A 178 2.69 -36.26 7.89
N ALA A 179 2.52 -36.78 6.68
CA ALA A 179 3.23 -36.27 5.51
C ALA A 179 2.87 -34.81 5.24
N ASN A 180 3.88 -34.00 4.95
CA ASN A 180 3.73 -32.59 4.59
C ASN A 180 3.93 -32.44 3.07
N ASP A 181 2.89 -31.92 2.37
CA ASP A 181 2.94 -31.64 0.95
C ASP A 181 2.67 -30.14 0.66
N SER A 182 2.91 -29.27 1.65
CA SER A 182 2.67 -27.83 1.57
C SER A 182 3.93 -27.04 1.22
N GLU A 183 3.74 -25.77 0.85
CA GLU A 183 4.83 -24.80 0.70
C GLU A 183 5.51 -24.55 2.04
N GLN A 184 6.84 -24.58 2.03
CA GLN A 184 7.68 -24.32 3.20
C GLN A 184 8.82 -23.38 2.83
N THR A 185 9.15 -22.46 3.72
CA THR A 185 10.35 -21.63 3.57
C THR A 185 11.53 -22.35 4.21
N MET A 186 12.60 -22.51 3.44
CA MET A 186 13.84 -23.11 3.90
C MET A 186 14.99 -22.10 3.82
N SER A 187 15.79 -22.04 4.90
CA SER A 187 16.99 -21.22 4.98
C SER A 187 18.22 -22.08 4.67
N LEU A 188 18.88 -21.81 3.55
CA LEU A 188 20.01 -22.59 3.06
C LEU A 188 21.31 -21.78 3.17
N SER A 189 22.36 -22.41 3.68
CA SER A 189 23.67 -21.79 3.88
C SER A 189 24.46 -21.76 2.58
N VAL A 190 24.83 -20.55 2.10
CA VAL A 190 25.54 -20.36 0.84
C VAL A 190 26.73 -19.42 1.05
N PRO A 191 27.93 -19.69 0.48
CA PRO A 191 29.00 -18.71 0.48
C PRO A 191 28.57 -17.45 -0.26
N LYS A 192 28.72 -16.30 0.36
CA LYS A 192 28.33 -14.99 -0.21
C LYS A 192 28.96 -14.76 -1.58
N SER A 193 30.18 -15.28 -1.81
CA SER A 193 30.89 -15.20 -3.10
C SER A 193 30.18 -15.97 -4.23
N LYS A 194 29.24 -16.85 -3.91
CA LYS A 194 28.44 -17.61 -4.89
C LYS A 194 27.09 -16.95 -5.18
N VAL A 195 26.77 -15.86 -4.50
CA VAL A 195 25.59 -15.02 -4.74
C VAL A 195 26.07 -13.77 -5.49
N THR A 196 25.83 -13.73 -6.81
CA THR A 196 26.49 -12.79 -7.71
C THR A 196 25.57 -11.76 -8.34
N GLY A 197 24.26 -11.90 -8.19
CA GLY A 197 23.30 -10.97 -8.78
C GLY A 197 22.01 -10.88 -7.96
N LEU A 198 21.38 -9.71 -8.03
CA LEU A 198 20.04 -9.43 -7.49
C LEU A 198 19.17 -8.90 -8.62
N LYS A 199 18.05 -9.55 -8.87
CA LYS A 199 16.98 -9.11 -9.77
C LYS A 199 15.72 -8.90 -8.98
N VAL A 200 15.08 -7.74 -9.13
CA VAL A 200 13.82 -7.42 -8.47
C VAL A 200 12.79 -7.10 -9.55
N ALA A 201 11.72 -7.89 -9.58
CA ALA A 201 10.58 -7.64 -10.45
C ALA A 201 9.48 -6.96 -9.64
N PHE A 202 9.06 -5.79 -10.10
CA PHE A 202 7.97 -5.02 -9.52
C PHE A 202 6.69 -5.26 -10.33
N ASP A 203 5.54 -5.04 -9.70
CA ASP A 203 4.23 -5.13 -10.36
C ASP A 203 4.04 -4.06 -11.45
N LYS A 204 4.85 -3.00 -11.44
CA LYS A 204 4.86 -1.92 -12.44
C LYS A 204 6.28 -1.48 -12.78
N THR A 205 6.48 -1.06 -14.02
CA THR A 205 7.74 -0.44 -14.49
C THR A 205 7.83 1.05 -14.15
N SER A 206 6.70 1.68 -13.84
CA SER A 206 6.62 3.07 -13.37
C SER A 206 5.40 3.28 -12.47
N TYR A 207 5.55 4.19 -11.53
CA TYR A 207 4.49 4.64 -10.61
C TYR A 207 4.23 6.12 -10.87
N SER A 208 2.97 6.49 -11.07
CA SER A 208 2.54 7.89 -11.24
C SER A 208 1.63 8.24 -10.07
N LEU A 209 2.01 9.25 -9.29
CA LEU A 209 1.37 9.64 -8.04
C LEU A 209 1.16 11.16 -8.01
N ARG A 210 0.13 11.60 -7.34
CA ARG A 210 0.00 13.00 -6.94
C ARG A 210 0.82 13.25 -5.68
N THR A 211 1.15 14.50 -5.45
CA THR A 211 1.69 14.91 -4.13
C THR A 211 0.70 14.51 -3.03
N GLY A 212 1.21 13.83 -1.99
CA GLY A 212 0.41 13.29 -0.89
C GLY A 212 -0.24 11.93 -1.14
N GLU A 213 -0.30 11.46 -2.38
CA GLU A 213 -0.88 10.15 -2.74
C GLU A 213 0.09 9.01 -2.40
N SER A 214 -0.47 7.87 -2.00
CA SER A 214 0.30 6.66 -1.73
C SER A 214 -0.22 5.48 -2.54
N THR A 215 0.68 4.60 -2.99
CA THR A 215 0.35 3.35 -3.68
C THR A 215 1.15 2.19 -3.10
N GLU A 216 0.55 1.01 -3.09
CA GLU A 216 1.24 -0.22 -2.72
C GLU A 216 2.19 -0.68 -3.83
N VAL A 217 3.29 -1.30 -3.41
CA VAL A 217 4.30 -1.88 -4.28
C VAL A 217 4.36 -3.38 -4.01
N LYS A 218 4.19 -4.17 -5.07
CA LYS A 218 4.41 -5.62 -5.02
C LYS A 218 5.69 -5.94 -5.77
N LEU A 219 6.48 -6.83 -5.21
CA LEU A 219 7.74 -7.24 -5.81
C LEU A 219 8.02 -8.72 -5.57
N THR A 220 8.86 -9.28 -6.42
CA THR A 220 9.52 -10.57 -6.23
C THR A 220 11.01 -10.38 -6.42
N ALA A 221 11.82 -11.06 -5.61
CA ALA A 221 13.26 -11.01 -5.71
C ALA A 221 13.82 -12.36 -6.19
N LYS A 222 14.83 -12.29 -7.03
CA LYS A 222 15.66 -13.42 -7.44
C LYS A 222 17.12 -13.12 -7.16
N LEU A 223 17.81 -14.10 -6.60
CA LEU A 223 19.27 -14.08 -6.49
C LEU A 223 19.87 -14.97 -7.56
N THR A 224 20.99 -14.53 -8.16
CA THR A 224 21.82 -15.41 -8.97
C THR A 224 22.75 -16.18 -8.03
N VAL A 225 22.42 -17.45 -7.80
CA VAL A 225 23.13 -18.35 -6.89
C VAL A 225 23.78 -19.47 -7.72
N PHE A 226 25.09 -19.68 -7.58
CA PHE A 226 25.87 -20.63 -8.42
C PHE A 226 25.65 -20.44 -9.92
N GLY A 227 25.35 -19.21 -10.37
CA GLY A 227 25.11 -18.88 -11.77
C GLY A 227 23.67 -19.06 -12.25
N SER A 228 22.77 -19.54 -11.41
CA SER A 228 21.34 -19.73 -11.72
C SER A 228 20.47 -18.75 -10.92
N ASP A 229 19.45 -18.21 -11.58
CA ASP A 229 18.48 -17.31 -10.92
C ASP A 229 17.47 -18.12 -10.11
N THR A 230 17.39 -17.85 -8.81
CA THR A 230 16.49 -18.52 -7.88
C THR A 230 15.57 -17.49 -7.22
N ILE A 231 14.27 -17.76 -7.20
CA ILE A 231 13.30 -16.95 -6.44
C ILE A 231 13.60 -17.12 -4.94
N VAL A 232 13.74 -15.99 -4.24
CA VAL A 232 13.99 -15.97 -2.80
C VAL A 232 12.84 -15.30 -2.07
N THR A 233 12.63 -15.72 -0.83
CA THR A 233 11.65 -15.11 0.08
C THR A 233 12.24 -13.95 0.88
N ASP A 234 13.56 -13.77 0.79
CA ASP A 234 14.25 -12.63 1.38
C ASP A 234 13.77 -11.33 0.74
N LEU A 235 13.33 -10.40 1.57
CA LEU A 235 12.89 -9.09 1.10
C LEU A 235 14.10 -8.15 0.94
N PRO A 236 14.34 -7.60 -0.27
CA PRO A 236 15.36 -6.60 -0.44
C PRO A 236 15.01 -5.32 0.33
N ALA A 237 16.03 -4.63 0.81
CA ALA A 237 15.88 -3.29 1.33
C ALA A 237 15.55 -2.33 0.17
N ILE A 238 14.36 -1.76 0.21
CA ILE A 238 13.86 -0.82 -0.80
C ILE A 238 13.97 0.60 -0.26
N SER A 239 14.44 1.50 -1.11
CA SER A 239 14.43 2.94 -0.85
C SER A 239 14.16 3.73 -2.11
N VAL A 240 14.02 5.04 -1.98
CA VAL A 240 13.84 5.98 -3.09
C VAL A 240 15.16 6.75 -3.25
N ASN A 241 15.59 6.94 -4.49
CA ASN A 241 16.85 7.62 -4.79
C ASN A 241 16.83 9.10 -4.38
N ASP A 242 15.69 9.78 -4.56
CA ASP A 242 15.47 11.15 -4.08
C ASP A 242 14.25 11.21 -3.15
N PRO A 243 14.46 11.22 -1.83
CA PRO A 243 13.38 11.26 -0.85
C PRO A 243 12.65 12.60 -0.77
N SER A 244 13.15 13.66 -1.43
CA SER A 244 12.44 14.94 -1.55
C SER A 244 11.29 14.87 -2.56
N ILE A 245 11.33 13.92 -3.51
CA ILE A 245 10.30 13.70 -4.53
C ILE A 245 9.29 12.65 -4.08
N ALA A 246 9.76 11.52 -3.54
CA ALA A 246 8.91 10.45 -3.05
C ALA A 246 9.58 9.72 -1.88
N THR A 247 8.80 9.05 -1.05
CA THR A 247 9.30 8.18 0.03
C THR A 247 8.76 6.76 -0.13
N TYR A 248 9.48 5.79 0.44
CA TYR A 248 9.04 4.40 0.53
C TYR A 248 9.01 3.96 1.99
N SER A 249 7.91 3.42 2.43
CA SER A 249 7.75 2.86 3.78
C SER A 249 6.67 1.79 3.80
N ASN A 250 6.92 0.69 4.52
CA ASN A 250 5.94 -0.39 4.73
C ASN A 250 5.24 -0.88 3.44
N GLY A 251 6.01 -1.07 2.36
CA GLY A 251 5.49 -1.56 1.09
C GLY A 251 4.72 -0.52 0.27
N LYS A 252 4.81 0.78 0.61
CA LYS A 252 4.10 1.86 -0.08
C LYS A 252 5.06 2.96 -0.52
N ILE A 253 4.81 3.48 -1.72
CA ILE A 253 5.41 4.73 -2.21
C ILE A 253 4.44 5.86 -1.91
N THR A 254 4.95 6.99 -1.40
CA THR A 254 4.19 8.22 -1.18
C THR A 254 4.85 9.36 -1.93
N GLY A 255 4.09 10.09 -2.75
CA GLY A 255 4.55 11.30 -3.44
C GLY A 255 4.74 12.46 -2.47
N VAL A 256 5.90 13.13 -2.52
CA VAL A 256 6.25 14.25 -1.62
C VAL A 256 6.20 15.59 -2.36
N ALA A 257 6.90 15.70 -3.49
CA ALA A 257 6.93 16.90 -4.31
C ALA A 257 6.98 16.53 -5.80
N GLU A 258 6.56 17.46 -6.65
CA GLU A 258 6.58 17.29 -8.10
C GLU A 258 8.01 17.00 -8.60
N GLY A 259 8.15 15.96 -9.42
CA GLY A 259 9.42 15.53 -9.98
C GLY A 259 9.40 14.06 -10.38
N SER A 260 10.58 13.56 -10.75
CA SER A 260 10.79 12.16 -11.12
C SER A 260 11.99 11.60 -10.38
N THR A 261 11.86 10.41 -9.84
CA THR A 261 12.92 9.66 -9.14
C THR A 261 12.80 8.18 -9.44
N THR A 262 13.63 7.34 -8.83
CA THR A 262 13.58 5.87 -9.00
C THR A 262 13.59 5.18 -7.65
N LEU A 263 13.07 3.95 -7.60
CA LEU A 263 13.34 3.05 -6.48
C LEU A 263 14.79 2.55 -6.54
N THR A 264 15.27 2.10 -5.41
CA THR A 264 16.51 1.31 -5.29
C THR A 264 16.21 0.05 -4.48
N ALA A 265 16.91 -1.03 -4.77
CA ALA A 265 16.76 -2.30 -4.05
C ALA A 265 18.12 -2.91 -3.78
N SER A 266 18.36 -3.37 -2.55
CA SER A 266 19.60 -4.06 -2.18
C SER A 266 19.35 -5.25 -1.28
N LEU A 267 20.14 -6.30 -1.47
CA LEU A 267 20.11 -7.53 -0.65
C LEU A 267 21.51 -8.12 -0.60
N TYR A 268 22.00 -8.50 0.57
CA TYR A 268 23.33 -9.08 0.82
C TYR A 268 24.51 -8.27 0.21
N GLY A 269 24.32 -6.94 0.08
CA GLY A 269 25.32 -6.05 -0.52
C GLY A 269 25.29 -5.99 -2.05
N LEU A 270 24.35 -6.68 -2.69
CA LEU A 270 24.05 -6.55 -4.12
C LEU A 270 23.00 -5.48 -4.33
N THR A 271 23.04 -4.79 -5.47
CA THR A 271 22.06 -3.79 -5.88
C THR A 271 21.39 -4.25 -7.16
N ALA A 272 20.08 -4.15 -7.23
CA ALA A 272 19.32 -4.47 -8.43
C ALA A 272 19.47 -3.36 -9.48
N ALA A 273 19.48 -3.76 -10.75
CA ALA A 273 19.34 -2.87 -11.90
C ALA A 273 17.86 -2.75 -12.32
N ASP A 274 17.58 -1.91 -13.33
CA ASP A 274 16.26 -1.79 -13.99
C ASP A 274 15.11 -1.46 -13.01
N MET A 275 15.35 -0.49 -12.16
CA MET A 275 14.42 -0.07 -11.11
C MET A 275 13.26 0.80 -11.66
N PRO A 276 12.04 0.68 -11.13
CA PRO A 276 10.91 1.49 -11.57
C PRO A 276 11.13 2.98 -11.36
N THR A 277 10.61 3.77 -12.28
CA THR A 277 10.54 5.22 -12.17
C THR A 277 9.32 5.62 -11.33
N ILE A 278 9.47 6.63 -10.50
CA ILE A 278 8.39 7.28 -9.75
C ILE A 278 8.22 8.69 -10.30
N ASN A 279 7.04 8.99 -10.84
CA ASN A 279 6.68 10.30 -11.31
C ASN A 279 5.64 10.89 -10.36
N VAL A 280 6.00 11.99 -9.71
CA VAL A 280 5.10 12.74 -8.83
C VAL A 280 4.69 14.02 -9.53
N TYR A 281 3.40 14.26 -9.63
CA TYR A 281 2.83 15.44 -10.25
C TYR A 281 1.93 16.18 -9.28
N ARG A 282 1.87 17.52 -9.46
CA ARG A 282 0.96 18.35 -8.69
C ARG A 282 -0.46 18.17 -9.22
N CYS A 283 -1.43 18.15 -8.34
CA CYS A 283 -2.83 18.16 -8.73
C CYS A 283 -3.19 19.49 -9.43
N GLU A 284 -3.67 19.42 -10.66
CA GLU A 284 -4.41 20.56 -11.25
C GLU A 284 -5.80 20.54 -10.59
N HIS A 285 -5.98 21.43 -9.58
CA HIS A 285 -7.17 21.39 -8.75
C HIS A 285 -8.43 21.67 -9.53
N HIS A 286 -9.38 20.76 -9.50
CA HIS A 286 -10.75 20.95 -9.94
C HIS A 286 -11.62 21.22 -8.70
N TRP A 287 -11.76 22.52 -8.39
CA TRP A 287 -12.54 22.97 -7.25
C TRP A 287 -14.03 22.74 -7.50
N ASP A 288 -14.76 22.33 -6.48
CA ASP A 288 -16.22 22.24 -6.48
C ASP A 288 -16.86 23.62 -6.52
N GLN A 289 -18.19 23.69 -6.38
CA GLN A 289 -18.92 24.98 -6.36
C GLN A 289 -18.71 25.75 -5.04
N GLY A 290 -18.07 25.15 -4.05
CA GLY A 290 -17.81 25.68 -2.74
C GLY A 290 -19.04 25.77 -1.84
N GLU A 291 -18.83 25.62 -0.54
CA GLU A 291 -19.83 25.72 0.52
C GLU A 291 -19.58 26.99 1.32
N ILE A 292 -20.64 27.72 1.68
CA ILE A 292 -20.53 28.88 2.57
C ILE A 292 -20.38 28.34 4.00
N ILE A 293 -19.23 28.58 4.60
CA ILE A 293 -18.94 28.19 5.99
C ILE A 293 -19.22 29.33 6.98
N THR A 294 -19.18 30.56 6.50
CA THR A 294 -19.57 31.76 7.26
C THR A 294 -20.34 32.69 6.35
N GLU A 295 -21.59 33.00 6.69
CA GLU A 295 -22.43 33.94 5.96
C GLU A 295 -21.88 35.36 6.06
N ALA A 296 -21.82 36.08 4.94
CA ALA A 296 -21.48 37.48 4.94
C ALA A 296 -22.61 38.30 5.56
N THR A 297 -22.25 39.27 6.39
CA THR A 297 -23.21 40.24 6.95
C THR A 297 -23.16 41.57 6.18
N CYS A 298 -23.95 42.54 6.59
CA CYS A 298 -23.93 43.87 5.96
C CYS A 298 -22.54 44.53 6.05
N THR A 299 -21.74 44.21 7.05
CA THR A 299 -20.49 44.89 7.36
C THR A 299 -19.30 43.99 7.47
N GLU A 300 -19.52 42.69 7.60
CA GLU A 300 -18.45 41.69 7.78
C GLU A 300 -18.45 40.72 6.59
N GLU A 301 -17.24 40.38 6.14
CA GLU A 301 -17.04 39.40 5.09
C GLU A 301 -17.42 37.99 5.60
N GLY A 302 -17.99 37.20 4.73
CA GLY A 302 -18.19 35.78 4.93
C GLY A 302 -17.01 34.97 4.41
N GLU A 303 -17.09 33.65 4.54
CA GLU A 303 -16.11 32.70 4.03
C GLU A 303 -16.80 31.57 3.27
N LYS A 304 -16.20 31.20 2.14
CA LYS A 304 -16.60 30.09 1.29
C LYS A 304 -15.46 29.12 1.15
N LYS A 305 -15.70 27.83 1.49
CA LYS A 305 -14.77 26.73 1.41
C LYS A 305 -14.98 25.99 0.09
N PHE A 306 -13.88 25.70 -0.60
CA PHE A 306 -13.85 24.88 -1.81
C PHE A 306 -13.06 23.63 -1.56
N THR A 307 -13.52 22.50 -2.07
CA THR A 307 -12.83 21.20 -2.01
C THR A 307 -12.48 20.75 -3.42
N CYS A 308 -11.23 20.31 -3.62
CA CYS A 308 -10.84 19.75 -4.91
C CYS A 308 -11.45 18.35 -5.08
N SER A 309 -12.24 18.16 -6.13
CA SER A 309 -12.89 16.87 -6.45
C SER A 309 -11.90 15.75 -6.81
N ILE A 310 -10.62 16.09 -7.05
CA ILE A 310 -9.59 15.19 -7.50
C ILE A 310 -8.69 14.73 -6.33
N CYS A 311 -8.20 15.66 -5.49
CA CYS A 311 -7.24 15.37 -4.43
C CYS A 311 -7.79 15.56 -3.01
N GLY A 312 -8.96 16.17 -2.86
CA GLY A 312 -9.54 16.48 -1.56
C GLY A 312 -8.92 17.70 -0.85
N ASP A 313 -7.96 18.40 -1.49
CA ASP A 313 -7.43 19.63 -0.92
C ASP A 313 -8.52 20.67 -0.75
N GLU A 314 -8.38 21.50 0.27
CA GLU A 314 -9.35 22.54 0.63
C GLU A 314 -8.70 23.93 0.53
N LYS A 315 -9.49 24.91 0.09
CA LYS A 315 -9.16 26.33 0.16
C LYS A 315 -10.36 27.13 0.62
N THR A 316 -10.12 28.25 1.27
CA THR A 316 -11.16 29.22 1.63
C THR A 316 -10.97 30.52 0.86
N GLU A 317 -12.08 31.10 0.45
CA GLU A 317 -12.12 32.42 -0.16
C GLU A 317 -13.10 33.30 0.61
N LYS A 318 -12.78 34.60 0.70
CA LYS A 318 -13.65 35.57 1.33
C LYS A 318 -14.84 35.90 0.45
N VAL A 319 -16.01 35.97 1.05
CA VAL A 319 -17.25 36.47 0.42
C VAL A 319 -17.47 37.89 0.90
N SER A 320 -17.50 38.83 0.00
CA SER A 320 -17.67 40.25 0.35
C SER A 320 -18.92 40.52 1.16
N ALA A 321 -18.81 41.44 2.13
CA ALA A 321 -19.94 41.92 2.90
C ALA A 321 -21.07 42.38 1.96
N THR A 322 -22.31 42.07 2.32
CA THR A 322 -23.49 42.33 1.49
C THR A 322 -23.83 43.85 1.36
N GLY A 323 -23.24 44.65 2.23
CA GLY A 323 -23.59 46.07 2.34
C GLY A 323 -25.03 46.27 2.88
N HIS A 324 -25.44 47.52 2.87
CA HIS A 324 -26.80 47.89 3.33
C HIS A 324 -27.75 48.05 2.13
N GLN A 325 -28.08 46.94 1.47
CA GLN A 325 -28.91 46.94 0.25
C GLN A 325 -30.39 47.20 0.52
N HIS A 326 -30.93 46.64 1.60
CA HIS A 326 -32.32 46.76 1.97
C HIS A 326 -32.50 47.85 3.03
N THR A 327 -33.03 49.02 2.64
CA THR A 327 -33.16 50.13 3.55
C THR A 327 -34.63 50.48 3.76
N GLU A 328 -34.91 51.17 4.85
CA GLU A 328 -36.20 51.76 5.17
C GLU A 328 -36.02 53.12 5.86
N ILE A 329 -37.03 53.99 5.71
CA ILE A 329 -37.02 55.28 6.35
C ILE A 329 -37.87 55.20 7.63
N ARG A 330 -37.28 55.58 8.76
CA ARG A 330 -37.96 55.65 10.06
C ARG A 330 -38.02 57.10 10.54
N ASN A 331 -38.94 57.40 11.43
CA ASN A 331 -39.07 58.69 12.11
C ASN A 331 -39.33 59.87 11.14
N LYS A 332 -39.90 59.60 9.96
CA LYS A 332 -40.31 60.66 9.03
C LYS A 332 -41.42 61.47 9.67
N LYS A 333 -41.32 62.81 9.61
CA LYS A 333 -42.35 63.75 10.06
C LYS A 333 -42.54 64.79 8.97
N GLU A 334 -43.76 64.92 8.53
CA GLU A 334 -44.10 65.98 7.55
C GLU A 334 -44.04 67.37 8.19
N ALA A 335 -43.59 68.34 7.43
CA ALA A 335 -43.57 69.73 7.87
C ALA A 335 -45.01 70.33 7.80
N THR A 336 -45.30 71.16 8.74
CA THR A 336 -46.54 71.97 8.73
C THR A 336 -46.19 73.45 8.78
N CYS A 337 -47.13 74.30 8.67
CA CYS A 337 -46.92 75.75 8.87
C CYS A 337 -46.57 76.13 10.29
N LYS A 338 -46.85 75.20 11.29
CA LYS A 338 -46.53 75.33 12.72
C LYS A 338 -45.21 74.75 13.12
N GLU A 339 -44.90 73.56 12.60
CA GLU A 339 -43.74 72.78 13.02
C GLU A 339 -42.88 72.36 11.82
N THR A 340 -41.56 72.32 12.01
CA THR A 340 -40.64 71.74 11.07
C THR A 340 -40.84 70.24 10.90
N GLY A 341 -40.71 69.75 9.73
CA GLY A 341 -40.72 68.34 9.42
C GLY A 341 -39.33 67.71 9.58
N TYR A 342 -39.23 66.40 9.32
CA TYR A 342 -38.01 65.62 9.32
C TYR A 342 -38.11 64.60 8.20
N SER A 343 -37.05 64.47 7.37
CA SER A 343 -37.08 63.57 6.21
C SER A 343 -37.03 62.07 6.60
N GLY A 344 -36.74 61.79 7.88
CA GLY A 344 -36.59 60.47 8.44
C GLY A 344 -35.17 59.93 8.31
N ASP A 345 -34.78 59.08 9.22
CA ASP A 345 -33.50 58.36 9.21
C ASP A 345 -33.60 57.14 8.29
N THR A 346 -32.53 56.88 7.51
CA THR A 346 -32.42 55.67 6.70
C THR A 346 -31.81 54.56 7.58
N TRP A 347 -32.47 53.44 7.69
CA TRP A 347 -32.08 52.28 8.46
C TRP A 347 -31.94 51.05 7.55
N CYS A 348 -30.93 50.17 7.80
CA CYS A 348 -30.85 48.87 7.17
C CYS A 348 -31.88 47.94 7.78
N LYS A 349 -32.65 47.24 6.97
CA LYS A 349 -33.61 46.23 7.44
C LYS A 349 -32.93 44.98 7.93
N ASP A 350 -31.80 44.60 7.32
CA ASP A 350 -31.12 43.36 7.57
C ASP A 350 -30.32 43.39 8.89
N CYS A 351 -29.59 44.46 9.18
CA CYS A 351 -28.77 44.58 10.40
C CYS A 351 -29.33 45.57 11.42
N GLY A 352 -30.40 46.32 11.13
CA GLY A 352 -31.01 47.24 12.05
C GLY A 352 -30.17 48.51 12.37
N LYS A 353 -29.06 48.75 11.66
CA LYS A 353 -28.24 49.94 11.88
C LYS A 353 -28.77 51.16 11.12
N LYS A 354 -28.66 52.34 11.77
CA LYS A 354 -28.93 53.61 11.11
C LYS A 354 -27.77 53.94 10.15
N ILE A 355 -28.10 54.14 8.88
CA ILE A 355 -27.14 54.41 7.80
C ILE A 355 -26.95 55.90 7.61
N LEU A 356 -28.08 56.63 7.60
CA LEU A 356 -28.07 58.08 7.35
C LEU A 356 -29.11 58.75 8.26
N SER A 357 -28.75 59.88 8.82
CA SER A 357 -29.69 60.74 9.55
C SER A 357 -30.44 61.57 8.56
N GLY A 358 -31.72 61.71 8.76
CA GLY A 358 -32.57 62.63 7.98
C GLY A 358 -32.22 64.09 8.22
N GLN A 359 -32.83 64.94 7.44
CA GLN A 359 -32.67 66.38 7.53
C GLN A 359 -33.98 67.03 8.00
N THR A 360 -33.83 68.14 8.72
CA THR A 360 -34.96 68.99 9.07
C THR A 360 -35.57 69.60 7.81
N ILE A 361 -36.86 69.47 7.67
CA ILE A 361 -37.64 70.09 6.60
C ILE A 361 -38.25 71.38 7.19
N ALA A 362 -37.99 72.50 6.52
CA ALA A 362 -38.54 73.82 6.93
C ALA A 362 -40.06 73.77 7.02
N LYS A 363 -40.61 74.59 7.89
CA LYS A 363 -42.07 74.79 7.96
C LYS A 363 -42.62 75.11 6.58
N THR A 364 -43.83 74.71 6.25
CA THR A 364 -44.52 75.06 5.00
C THR A 364 -45.17 76.44 5.11
N GLU A 365 -45.29 77.11 4.00
CA GLU A 365 -46.09 78.37 3.90
C GLU A 365 -47.58 78.07 3.65
N ASN A 366 -47.91 76.78 3.52
CA ASN A 366 -49.28 76.36 3.24
C ASN A 366 -50.11 76.33 4.53
N HIS A 367 -50.96 77.40 4.66
CA HIS A 367 -51.89 77.51 5.76
C HIS A 367 -53.21 76.88 5.40
N SER A 368 -53.82 76.19 6.33
CA SER A 368 -55.19 75.64 6.22
C SER A 368 -56.17 76.64 6.88
N TRP A 369 -56.56 77.58 6.05
CA TRP A 369 -57.47 78.67 6.48
C TRP A 369 -58.89 78.12 6.71
N ASP A 370 -59.54 78.60 7.80
CA ASP A 370 -60.94 78.33 8.10
C ASP A 370 -61.85 79.05 7.11
N ALA A 371 -63.17 78.99 7.31
CA ALA A 371 -64.19 79.69 6.48
C ALA A 371 -64.13 81.24 6.57
N GLY A 372 -63.33 81.69 7.53
CA GLY A 372 -63.21 83.11 7.83
C GLY A 372 -64.43 83.75 8.47
N LYS A 373 -64.22 84.63 9.43
CA LYS A 373 -65.26 85.40 10.15
C LYS A 373 -65.21 86.85 9.75
N VAL A 374 -66.36 87.44 9.40
CA VAL A 374 -66.47 88.86 9.19
C VAL A 374 -66.24 89.62 10.51
N THR A 375 -65.13 90.35 10.59
CA THR A 375 -64.69 91.14 11.73
C THR A 375 -65.19 92.59 11.65
N THR A 376 -65.27 93.10 10.41
CA THR A 376 -65.86 94.40 10.17
C THR A 376 -66.89 94.29 9.03
N LYS A 377 -68.10 94.63 9.26
CA LYS A 377 -69.14 94.59 8.20
C LYS A 377 -68.97 95.73 7.23
N ALA A 378 -69.01 95.41 5.94
CA ALA A 378 -68.96 96.35 4.87
C ALA A 378 -70.25 97.21 4.97
N THR A 379 -70.12 98.53 4.69
CA THR A 379 -71.23 99.49 4.59
C THR A 379 -71.47 99.85 3.11
N CYS A 380 -72.35 100.66 2.82
CA CYS A 380 -72.60 101.08 1.41
C CYS A 380 -71.44 101.85 0.84
N THR A 381 -70.57 102.47 1.65
CA THR A 381 -69.47 103.37 1.17
C THR A 381 -68.11 102.88 1.67
N GLU A 382 -68.05 102.02 2.65
CA GLU A 382 -66.79 101.54 3.22
C GLU A 382 -66.69 100.04 3.12
N GLU A 383 -65.43 99.55 2.89
CA GLU A 383 -65.07 98.15 2.78
C GLU A 383 -65.13 97.52 4.17
N GLY A 384 -65.59 96.29 4.30
CA GLY A 384 -65.48 95.48 5.46
C GLY A 384 -64.21 94.64 5.52
N GLU A 385 -64.00 93.88 6.58
CA GLU A 385 -62.90 92.97 6.75
C GLU A 385 -63.41 91.61 7.17
N LYS A 386 -62.75 90.57 6.63
CA LYS A 386 -62.98 89.19 6.99
C LYS A 386 -61.63 88.58 7.41
N THR A 387 -61.58 88.10 8.60
CA THR A 387 -60.36 87.44 9.16
C THR A 387 -60.50 85.91 9.06
N PHE A 388 -59.45 85.27 8.51
CA PHE A 388 -59.33 83.86 8.41
C PHE A 388 -58.22 83.39 9.39
N THR A 389 -58.49 82.35 10.11
CA THR A 389 -57.53 81.79 11.04
C THR A 389 -57.05 80.45 10.52
N CYS A 390 -55.71 80.18 10.53
CA CYS A 390 -55.17 78.89 10.16
C CYS A 390 -55.48 77.86 11.24
N SER A 391 -56.15 76.76 10.89
CA SER A 391 -56.56 75.71 11.80
C SER A 391 -55.35 74.92 12.39
N ILE A 392 -54.13 75.04 11.79
CA ILE A 392 -52.94 74.34 12.18
C ILE A 392 -52.01 75.19 13.06
N CYS A 393 -51.70 76.42 12.69
CA CYS A 393 -50.78 77.32 13.41
C CYS A 393 -51.42 78.39 14.19
N GLY A 394 -52.67 78.73 13.89
CA GLY A 394 -53.39 79.82 14.53
C GLY A 394 -53.09 81.22 13.94
N ASP A 395 -52.25 81.28 12.90
CA ASP A 395 -52.03 82.57 12.21
C ASP A 395 -53.30 83.12 11.55
N GLU A 396 -53.38 84.45 11.52
CA GLU A 396 -54.54 85.14 10.98
C GLU A 396 -54.14 85.91 9.72
N LYS A 397 -55.03 85.92 8.77
CA LYS A 397 -54.98 86.86 7.59
C LYS A 397 -56.33 87.54 7.46
N THR A 398 -56.28 88.79 7.02
CA THR A 398 -57.49 89.56 6.74
C THR A 398 -57.62 89.81 5.26
N GLU A 399 -58.81 89.70 4.76
CA GLU A 399 -59.18 90.09 3.41
C GLU A 399 -60.29 91.15 3.45
N LYS A 400 -60.23 92.12 2.52
CA LYS A 400 -61.24 93.12 2.43
C LYS A 400 -62.50 92.58 1.81
N VAL A 401 -63.64 92.92 2.44
CA VAL A 401 -64.96 92.63 1.89
C VAL A 401 -65.47 93.92 1.25
N SER A 402 -65.70 93.85 -0.04
CA SER A 402 -66.11 95.06 -0.84
C SER A 402 -67.35 95.75 -0.23
N ALA A 403 -67.38 97.07 -0.29
CA ALA A 403 -68.52 97.89 0.10
C ALA A 403 -69.76 97.44 -0.72
N THR A 404 -70.94 97.46 -0.07
CA THR A 404 -72.16 96.88 -0.63
C THR A 404 -72.78 97.79 -1.72
N GLY A 405 -72.31 99.03 -1.85
CA GLY A 405 -72.81 100.00 -2.80
C GLY A 405 -74.22 100.57 -2.38
N HIS A 406 -74.65 101.59 -2.97
CA HIS A 406 -76.01 102.11 -2.86
C HIS A 406 -76.89 101.35 -3.85
N GLN A 407 -77.90 100.62 -3.31
CA GLN A 407 -78.95 100.12 -4.18
C GLN A 407 -80.07 101.20 -4.22
N HIS A 408 -80.32 101.60 -5.44
CA HIS A 408 -81.44 102.48 -5.72
C HIS A 408 -82.74 101.67 -5.91
#